data_913d09aba110323b70419b2dc4da81cd
#
_entry.id   913d09aba110323b70419b2dc4da81cd
#
_cell.length_a   1.000
_cell.length_b   1.000
_cell.length_c   1.000
_cell.angle_alpha   90.00
_cell.angle_beta   90.00
_cell.angle_gamma   90.00
#
_symmetry.space_group_name_H-M   'P 1'
#
loop_
_entity.id
_entity.type
_entity.pdbx_description
1 polymer ?
#
loop_
_entity_poly.entity_id
_entity_poly.type
_entity_poly.pdbx_seq_one_letter_code
_entity_poly.pdbx_strand_id
1 'polypeptide(L)'
;MLWKIRLGPKQGAESPDSLRVARKLAAAGVEAAGIIHNRLFLIEGLISEDEAQRVATRLLADPVLEEAQVFAGTDAEPEGSRLYSIMRRTGVMDPVEQSLTRALRDCGLDPVAVKSADQYLFAKDPSAQDLSRAAPALGNIVVDEAHRGPLLLESLPRGRKYEFKRIEVPIRSFSDESL
;
A
#
# COMPACT_ATOMS: atom_id res chain seq x y z
N MET A 1 11.74 7.35 -12.35
CA MET A 1 12.13 6.19 -11.52
C MET A 1 11.07 5.99 -10.45
N LEU A 2 10.84 4.77 -10.00
CA LEU A 2 9.93 4.46 -8.88
C LEU A 2 10.75 4.08 -7.66
N TRP A 3 10.42 4.66 -6.53
CA TRP A 3 11.00 4.35 -5.22
C TRP A 3 9.95 3.73 -4.30
N LYS A 4 10.36 2.72 -3.55
CA LYS A 4 9.62 2.09 -2.47
C LYS A 4 10.26 2.50 -1.15
N ILE A 5 9.52 3.19 -0.31
CA ILE A 5 9.97 3.61 1.02
C ILE A 5 9.16 2.85 2.05
N ARG A 6 9.81 1.93 2.75
CA ARG A 6 9.22 1.13 3.81
C ARG A 6 9.59 1.72 5.16
N LEU A 7 8.59 1.96 5.99
CA LEU A 7 8.75 2.41 7.37
C LEU A 7 8.25 1.33 8.31
N GLY A 8 9.12 0.85 9.15
CA GLY A 8 8.81 -0.17 10.14
C GLY A 8 9.28 0.22 11.53
N PRO A 9 8.86 -0.51 12.56
CA PRO A 9 9.35 -0.29 13.91
C PRO A 9 10.86 -0.57 13.98
N LYS A 10 11.58 0.23 14.74
CA LYS A 10 12.99 -0.04 15.06
C LYS A 10 13.14 -1.39 15.74
N GLN A 11 14.28 -2.03 15.51
CA GLN A 11 14.58 -3.32 16.13
C GLN A 11 14.44 -3.26 17.65
N GLY A 12 13.62 -4.15 18.22
CA GLY A 12 13.35 -4.22 19.65
C GLY A 12 12.30 -3.21 20.16
N ALA A 13 11.76 -2.35 19.29
CA ALA A 13 10.66 -1.47 19.66
C ALA A 13 9.31 -2.22 19.60
N GLU A 14 8.49 -2.04 20.63
CA GLU A 14 7.10 -2.48 20.57
C GLU A 14 6.32 -1.59 19.58
N SER A 15 5.64 -2.22 18.65
CA SER A 15 4.76 -1.53 17.70
C SER A 15 3.30 -1.77 18.07
N PRO A 16 2.58 -0.73 18.56
CA PRO A 16 1.15 -0.84 18.85
C PRO A 16 0.33 -1.28 17.64
N ASP A 17 0.75 -0.84 16.44
CA ASP A 17 0.10 -1.20 15.19
C ASP A 17 0.30 -2.68 14.86
N SER A 18 1.50 -3.21 15.04
CA SER A 18 1.77 -4.65 14.87
C SER A 18 0.95 -5.49 15.86
N LEU A 19 0.84 -5.07 17.12
CA LEU A 19 -0.01 -5.74 18.12
C LEU A 19 -1.50 -5.70 17.72
N ARG A 20 -1.98 -4.55 17.22
CA ARG A 20 -3.35 -4.41 16.74
C ARG A 20 -3.62 -5.33 15.55
N VAL A 21 -2.69 -5.43 14.62
CA VAL A 21 -2.76 -6.32 13.45
C VAL A 21 -2.77 -7.77 13.89
N ALA A 22 -1.89 -8.19 14.81
CA ALA A 22 -1.85 -9.54 15.33
C ALA A 22 -3.19 -9.96 15.96
N ARG A 23 -3.83 -9.06 16.73
CA ARG A 23 -5.17 -9.31 17.32
C ARG A 23 -6.25 -9.47 16.26
N LYS A 24 -6.27 -8.64 15.22
CA LYS A 24 -7.22 -8.75 14.11
C LYS A 24 -7.08 -10.07 13.36
N LEU A 25 -5.86 -10.49 13.09
CA LEU A 25 -5.56 -11.74 12.40
C LEU A 25 -5.92 -12.96 13.26
N ALA A 26 -5.62 -12.93 14.57
CA ALA A 26 -6.02 -13.97 15.48
C ALA A 26 -7.55 -14.15 15.55
N ALA A 27 -8.31 -13.04 15.54
CA ALA A 27 -9.77 -13.07 15.47
C ALA A 27 -10.28 -13.67 14.14
N ALA A 28 -9.52 -13.56 13.06
CA ALA A 28 -9.81 -14.20 11.77
C ALA A 28 -9.30 -15.66 11.67
N GLY A 29 -8.73 -16.21 12.74
CA GLY A 29 -8.20 -17.57 12.78
C GLY A 29 -6.86 -17.73 12.03
N VAL A 30 -6.07 -16.66 11.93
CA VAL A 30 -4.74 -16.65 11.32
C VAL A 30 -3.67 -16.53 12.41
N GLU A 31 -2.70 -17.45 12.40
CA GLU A 31 -1.54 -17.34 13.28
C GLU A 31 -0.64 -16.19 12.83
N ALA A 32 -0.52 -15.16 13.65
CA ALA A 32 0.23 -13.96 13.33
C ALA A 32 1.16 -13.50 14.47
N ALA A 33 1.64 -14.45 15.27
CA ALA A 33 2.63 -14.15 16.30
C ALA A 33 3.91 -13.60 15.66
N GLY A 34 4.38 -12.45 16.15
CA GLY A 34 5.56 -11.78 15.62
C GLY A 34 5.38 -11.12 14.25
N ILE A 35 4.13 -10.86 13.83
CA ILE A 35 3.88 -10.06 12.63
C ILE A 35 4.37 -8.62 12.83
N ILE A 36 4.97 -8.06 11.80
CA ILE A 36 5.38 -6.66 11.77
C ILE A 36 4.52 -5.92 10.75
N HIS A 37 3.92 -4.81 11.18
CA HIS A 37 3.23 -3.88 10.30
C HIS A 37 4.18 -2.76 9.88
N ASN A 38 4.31 -2.58 8.58
CA ASN A 38 5.08 -1.50 7.97
C ASN A 38 4.15 -0.62 7.15
N ARG A 39 4.48 0.67 7.09
CA ARG A 39 3.89 1.59 6.11
C ARG A 39 4.78 1.59 4.87
N LEU A 40 4.20 1.43 3.71
CA LEU A 40 4.91 1.44 2.43
C LEU A 40 4.44 2.62 1.59
N PHE A 41 5.38 3.43 1.12
CA PHE A 41 5.12 4.54 0.21
C PHE A 41 5.81 4.27 -1.12
N LEU A 42 5.06 4.44 -2.20
CA LEU A 42 5.50 4.26 -3.57
C LEU A 42 5.52 5.64 -4.22
N ILE A 43 6.69 6.10 -4.66
CA ILE A 43 6.87 7.44 -5.21
C ILE A 43 7.52 7.34 -6.59
N GLU A 44 6.78 7.71 -7.62
CA GLU A 44 7.26 7.77 -9.00
C GLU A 44 7.58 9.21 -9.39
N GLY A 45 8.77 9.46 -9.94
CA GLY A 45 9.18 10.79 -10.38
C GLY A 45 10.64 10.86 -10.81
N LEU A 46 11.08 12.07 -11.13
CA LEU A 46 12.50 12.40 -11.32
C LEU A 46 13.13 12.70 -9.95
N ILE A 47 13.27 11.66 -9.16
CA ILE A 47 13.76 11.72 -7.78
C ILE A 47 14.99 10.82 -7.72
N SER A 48 16.11 11.36 -7.25
CA SER A 48 17.36 10.62 -7.03
C SER A 48 17.25 9.75 -5.76
N GLU A 49 18.16 8.80 -5.61
CA GLU A 49 18.24 7.96 -4.41
C GLU A 49 18.48 8.78 -3.14
N ASP A 50 19.37 9.78 -3.18
CA ASP A 50 19.63 10.68 -2.06
C ASP A 50 18.39 11.49 -1.64
N GLU A 51 17.57 11.89 -2.61
CA GLU A 51 16.30 12.58 -2.34
C GLU A 51 15.28 11.62 -1.74
N ALA A 52 15.16 10.40 -2.27
CA ALA A 52 14.30 9.36 -1.70
C ALA A 52 14.71 9.02 -0.25
N GLN A 53 16.02 8.94 0.02
CA GLN A 53 16.53 8.70 1.37
C GLN A 53 16.24 9.89 2.32
N ARG A 54 16.35 11.14 1.84
CA ARG A 54 15.97 12.32 2.63
C ARG A 54 14.47 12.36 2.91
N VAL A 55 13.64 12.03 1.92
CA VAL A 55 12.18 11.90 2.09
C VAL A 55 11.85 10.84 3.13
N ALA A 56 12.47 9.68 3.02
CA ALA A 56 12.27 8.57 3.94
C ALA A 56 12.55 8.97 5.41
N THR A 57 13.70 9.61 5.63
CA THR A 57 14.21 9.86 6.99
C THR A 57 13.75 11.18 7.62
N ARG A 58 13.44 12.21 6.80
CA ARG A 58 13.10 13.55 7.32
C ARG A 58 11.64 13.92 7.18
N LEU A 59 10.93 13.31 6.22
CA LEU A 59 9.52 13.62 5.96
C LEU A 59 8.58 12.53 6.46
N LEU A 60 8.95 11.25 6.29
CA LEU A 60 8.03 10.14 6.48
C LEU A 60 8.22 9.38 7.78
N ALA A 61 9.46 9.08 8.17
CA ALA A 61 9.76 8.29 9.36
C ALA A 61 9.67 9.12 10.65
N ASP A 62 9.08 8.51 11.67
CA ASP A 62 9.29 8.97 13.04
C ASP A 62 10.72 8.59 13.47
N PRO A 63 11.61 9.59 13.74
CA PRO A 63 13.02 9.31 14.02
C PRO A 63 13.24 8.58 15.34
N VAL A 64 12.25 8.53 16.23
CA VAL A 64 12.32 7.84 17.53
C VAL A 64 11.87 6.39 17.43
N LEU A 65 10.76 6.15 16.73
CA LEU A 65 10.06 4.86 16.74
C LEU A 65 10.31 4.01 15.49
N GLU A 66 10.62 4.64 14.36
CA GLU A 66 10.67 3.97 13.07
C GLU A 66 12.06 3.99 12.44
N GLU A 67 12.31 2.99 11.62
CA GLU A 67 13.40 2.96 10.65
C GLU A 67 12.86 2.94 9.24
N ALA A 68 13.60 3.59 8.33
CA ALA A 68 13.25 3.69 6.94
C ALA A 68 14.17 2.84 6.08
N GLN A 69 13.61 2.13 5.12
CA GLN A 69 14.33 1.40 4.08
C GLN A 69 13.86 1.87 2.72
N VAL A 70 14.80 2.14 1.81
CA VAL A 70 14.52 2.63 0.47
C VAL A 70 14.96 1.58 -0.55
N PHE A 71 14.09 1.24 -1.49
CA PHE A 71 14.34 0.29 -2.57
C PHE A 71 13.94 0.92 -3.90
N ALA A 72 14.63 0.58 -4.98
CA ALA A 72 14.10 0.84 -6.31
C ALA A 72 12.81 0.02 -6.55
N GLY A 73 11.94 0.50 -7.41
CA GLY A 73 10.65 -0.17 -7.67
C GLY A 73 10.79 -1.62 -8.14
N THR A 74 11.84 -1.91 -8.89
CA THR A 74 12.16 -3.25 -9.41
C THR A 74 12.94 -4.14 -8.45
N ASP A 75 13.43 -3.61 -7.33
CA ASP A 75 14.19 -4.41 -6.37
C ASP A 75 13.26 -5.29 -5.55
N ALA A 76 13.65 -6.54 -5.33
CA ALA A 76 12.94 -7.44 -4.45
C ALA A 76 13.34 -7.17 -2.99
N GLU A 77 12.33 -7.04 -2.13
CA GLU A 77 12.57 -6.99 -0.69
C GLU A 77 13.03 -8.39 -0.19
N PRO A 78 14.03 -8.43 0.72
CA PRO A 78 14.70 -9.68 1.10
C PRO A 78 13.81 -10.70 1.82
N GLU A 79 12.69 -10.24 2.39
CA GLU A 79 11.76 -11.10 3.14
C GLU A 79 10.90 -12.02 2.24
N GLY A 80 10.89 -11.78 0.94
CA GLY A 80 10.27 -12.65 -0.06
C GLY A 80 8.79 -12.91 0.17
N SER A 81 8.37 -14.17 0.11
CA SER A 81 6.97 -14.60 0.21
C SER A 81 6.31 -14.34 1.58
N ARG A 82 7.08 -13.99 2.60
CA ARG A 82 6.55 -13.59 3.92
C ARG A 82 5.91 -12.21 3.93
N LEU A 83 6.14 -11.41 2.88
CA LEU A 83 5.52 -10.10 2.71
C LEU A 83 4.09 -10.25 2.18
N TYR A 84 3.21 -9.41 2.71
CA TYR A 84 1.83 -9.26 2.24
C TYR A 84 1.46 -7.79 2.28
N SER A 85 1.15 -7.21 1.13
CA SER A 85 0.86 -5.79 1.01
C SER A 85 -0.59 -5.56 0.61
N ILE A 86 -1.22 -4.58 1.23
CA ILE A 86 -2.58 -4.13 0.91
C ILE A 86 -2.51 -2.67 0.49
N MET A 87 -3.01 -2.38 -0.69
CA MET A 87 -3.00 -1.03 -1.27
C MET A 87 -4.35 -0.70 -1.91
N ARG A 88 -4.64 0.59 -2.07
CA ARG A 88 -5.85 1.04 -2.77
C ARG A 88 -5.81 0.62 -4.24
N ARG A 89 -6.95 0.12 -4.74
CA ARG A 89 -7.12 -0.17 -6.16
C ARG A 89 -6.94 1.10 -6.99
N THR A 90 -6.50 0.92 -8.21
CA THR A 90 -6.39 2.04 -9.16
C THR A 90 -7.74 2.71 -9.37
N GLY A 91 -7.77 4.04 -9.25
CA GLY A 91 -8.99 4.84 -9.36
C GLY A 91 -9.75 5.06 -8.05
N VAL A 92 -9.36 4.40 -6.97
CA VAL A 92 -9.86 4.70 -5.63
C VAL A 92 -9.02 5.82 -5.02
N MET A 93 -9.68 6.82 -4.43
CA MET A 93 -8.99 7.93 -3.76
C MET A 93 -8.22 7.44 -2.54
N ASP A 94 -6.95 7.84 -2.46
CA ASP A 94 -6.09 7.65 -1.29
C ASP A 94 -5.78 9.02 -0.65
N PRO A 95 -6.30 9.32 0.56
CA PRO A 95 -6.02 10.59 1.23
C PRO A 95 -4.52 10.79 1.56
N VAL A 96 -3.78 9.69 1.78
CA VAL A 96 -2.34 9.72 2.05
C VAL A 96 -1.58 10.14 0.80
N GLU A 97 -1.98 9.64 -0.38
CA GLU A 97 -1.41 10.03 -1.69
C GLU A 97 -1.47 11.55 -1.88
N GLN A 98 -2.63 12.17 -1.62
CA GLN A 98 -2.80 13.60 -1.78
C GLN A 98 -1.92 14.40 -0.82
N SER A 99 -1.90 14.00 0.45
CA SER A 99 -1.12 14.68 1.50
C SER A 99 0.37 14.56 1.22
N LEU A 100 0.84 13.37 0.83
CA LEU A 100 2.24 13.13 0.54
C LEU A 100 2.69 13.85 -0.75
N THR A 101 1.86 13.84 -1.80
CA THR A 101 2.14 14.58 -3.02
C THR A 101 2.35 16.06 -2.74
N ARG A 102 1.49 16.65 -1.89
CA ARG A 102 1.63 18.06 -1.48
C ARG A 102 2.93 18.27 -0.67
N ALA A 103 3.20 17.43 0.31
CA ALA A 103 4.40 17.54 1.14
C ALA A 103 5.69 17.40 0.33
N LEU A 104 5.73 16.52 -0.68
CA LEU A 104 6.86 16.38 -1.59
C LEU A 104 7.08 17.64 -2.41
N ARG A 105 6.00 18.26 -2.93
CA ARG A 105 6.09 19.53 -3.68
C ARG A 105 6.57 20.68 -2.79
N ASP A 106 6.11 20.74 -1.55
CA ASP A 106 6.58 21.73 -0.57
C ASP A 106 8.09 21.56 -0.27
N CYS A 107 8.64 20.35 -0.43
CA CYS A 107 10.07 20.05 -0.36
C CYS A 107 10.83 20.29 -1.69
N GLY A 108 10.19 20.83 -2.72
CA GLY A 108 10.79 21.08 -4.03
C GLY A 108 10.90 19.85 -4.95
N LEU A 109 10.20 18.77 -4.63
CA LEU A 109 10.12 17.57 -5.46
C LEU A 109 8.80 17.56 -6.23
N ASP A 110 8.83 17.09 -7.49
CA ASP A 110 7.62 16.96 -8.31
C ASP A 110 7.34 15.49 -8.66
N PRO A 111 6.63 14.78 -7.80
CA PRO A 111 6.27 13.38 -8.05
C PRO A 111 5.25 13.30 -9.19
N VAL A 112 5.43 12.32 -10.06
CA VAL A 112 4.52 11.99 -11.16
C VAL A 112 3.30 11.22 -10.62
N ALA A 113 3.54 10.32 -9.67
CA ALA A 113 2.52 9.57 -8.97
C ALA A 113 3.02 9.12 -7.60
N VAL A 114 2.10 9.00 -6.67
CA VAL A 114 2.35 8.51 -5.31
C VAL A 114 1.27 7.51 -4.96
N LYS A 115 1.62 6.46 -4.22
CA LYS A 115 0.65 5.55 -3.59
C LYS A 115 1.12 5.18 -2.19
N SER A 116 0.16 4.82 -1.33
CA SER A 116 0.47 4.22 -0.04
C SER A 116 -0.04 2.79 0.04
N ALA A 117 0.60 1.99 0.87
CA ALA A 117 0.19 0.64 1.19
C ALA A 117 0.52 0.30 2.64
N ASP A 118 -0.27 -0.60 3.21
CA ASP A 118 0.09 -1.30 4.43
C ASP A 118 0.82 -2.59 4.04
N GLN A 119 2.02 -2.80 4.58
CA GLN A 119 2.81 -3.99 4.33
C GLN A 119 2.99 -4.78 5.63
N TYR A 120 2.68 -6.05 5.57
CA TYR A 120 2.74 -6.99 6.68
C TYR A 120 3.84 -8.00 6.45
N LEU A 121 4.78 -8.09 7.39
CA LEU A 121 5.82 -9.11 7.39
C LEU A 121 5.43 -10.20 8.38
N PHE A 122 5.10 -11.38 7.86
CA PHE A 122 4.84 -12.56 8.67
C PHE A 122 6.13 -13.17 9.19
N ALA A 123 6.11 -13.69 10.40
CA ALA A 123 7.27 -14.41 10.97
C ALA A 123 7.62 -15.67 10.18
N LYS A 124 6.60 -16.34 9.63
CA LYS A 124 6.71 -17.52 8.76
C LYS A 124 5.95 -17.24 7.46
N ASP A 125 6.26 -18.00 6.41
CA ASP A 125 5.53 -17.93 5.14
C ASP A 125 4.06 -18.32 5.33
N PRO A 126 3.11 -17.39 5.10
CA PRO A 126 1.68 -17.68 5.31
C PRO A 126 1.14 -18.59 4.22
N SER A 127 0.25 -19.50 4.59
CA SER A 127 -0.44 -20.34 3.62
C SER A 127 -1.45 -19.53 2.78
N ALA A 128 -1.86 -20.04 1.63
CA ALA A 128 -2.90 -19.42 0.80
C ALA A 128 -4.23 -19.27 1.58
N GLN A 129 -4.53 -20.23 2.46
CA GLN A 129 -5.72 -20.20 3.32
C GLN A 129 -5.62 -19.09 4.37
N ASP A 130 -4.44 -18.89 4.99
CA ASP A 130 -4.21 -17.80 5.92
C ASP A 130 -4.37 -16.45 5.24
N LEU A 131 -3.81 -16.28 4.05
CA LEU A 131 -3.94 -15.04 3.28
C LEU A 131 -5.39 -14.75 2.86
N SER A 132 -6.18 -15.78 2.51
CA SER A 132 -7.59 -15.61 2.20
C SER A 132 -8.43 -15.11 3.37
N ARG A 133 -8.05 -15.50 4.61
CA ARG A 133 -8.67 -15.02 5.85
C ARG A 133 -8.12 -13.67 6.29
N ALA A 134 -6.83 -13.41 6.03
CA ALA A 134 -6.16 -12.17 6.39
C ALA A 134 -6.67 -10.98 5.57
N ALA A 135 -6.90 -11.15 4.26
CA ALA A 135 -7.30 -10.07 3.37
C ALA A 135 -8.49 -9.25 3.88
N PRO A 136 -9.67 -9.84 4.21
CA PRO A 136 -10.81 -9.07 4.72
C PRO A 136 -10.60 -8.52 6.14
N ALA A 137 -9.69 -9.11 6.93
CA ALA A 137 -9.36 -8.62 8.26
C ALA A 137 -8.44 -7.39 8.24
N LEU A 138 -7.60 -7.27 7.21
CA LEU A 138 -6.58 -6.24 7.07
C LEU A 138 -7.01 -5.08 6.16
N GLY A 139 -7.88 -5.32 5.19
CA GLY A 139 -8.32 -4.32 4.22
C GLY A 139 -9.78 -4.49 3.81
N ASN A 140 -10.26 -3.56 3.00
CA ASN A 140 -11.58 -3.65 2.40
C ASN A 140 -11.44 -4.22 0.98
N ILE A 141 -11.83 -5.47 0.78
CA ILE A 141 -11.70 -6.22 -0.50
C ILE A 141 -12.37 -5.55 -1.71
N VAL A 142 -13.28 -4.60 -1.49
CA VAL A 142 -13.95 -3.85 -2.58
C VAL A 142 -13.02 -2.76 -3.13
N VAL A 143 -12.35 -2.04 -2.26
CA VAL A 143 -11.53 -0.87 -2.63
C VAL A 143 -10.04 -1.11 -2.53
N ASP A 144 -9.62 -2.21 -1.92
CA ASP A 144 -8.23 -2.59 -1.76
C ASP A 144 -7.86 -3.80 -2.62
N GLU A 145 -6.61 -3.89 -2.98
CA GLU A 145 -5.99 -5.06 -3.59
C GLU A 145 -4.85 -5.55 -2.71
N ALA A 146 -4.68 -6.87 -2.69
CA ALA A 146 -3.70 -7.53 -1.86
C ALA A 146 -2.63 -8.21 -2.73
N HIS A 147 -1.38 -8.07 -2.33
CA HIS A 147 -0.22 -8.62 -3.02
C HIS A 147 0.61 -9.48 -2.07
N ARG A 148 0.93 -10.70 -2.49
CA ARG A 148 1.84 -11.59 -1.78
C ARG A 148 3.25 -11.43 -2.32
N GLY A 149 4.21 -11.34 -1.42
CA GLY A 149 5.62 -11.19 -1.77
C GLY A 149 6.02 -9.74 -2.08
N PRO A 150 7.24 -9.56 -2.61
CA PRO A 150 7.76 -8.26 -2.97
C PRO A 150 6.93 -7.58 -4.08
N LEU A 151 6.75 -6.27 -3.97
CA LEU A 151 6.13 -5.48 -5.01
C LEU A 151 7.19 -5.09 -6.04
N LEU A 152 7.21 -5.77 -7.18
CA LEU A 152 8.12 -5.47 -8.29
C LEU A 152 7.37 -4.58 -9.31
N LEU A 153 7.69 -3.28 -9.32
CA LEU A 153 6.98 -2.28 -10.10
C LEU A 153 7.97 -1.39 -10.87
N GLU A 154 7.81 -1.27 -12.17
CA GLU A 154 8.53 -0.30 -13.00
C GLU A 154 7.88 1.10 -12.93
N SER A 155 6.56 1.13 -12.81
CA SER A 155 5.76 2.36 -12.70
C SER A 155 4.48 2.08 -11.91
N LEU A 156 3.86 3.14 -11.40
CA LEU A 156 2.58 3.03 -10.71
C LEU A 156 1.41 2.92 -11.70
N PRO A 157 0.45 2.02 -11.46
CA PRO A 157 -0.75 1.94 -12.28
C PRO A 157 -1.55 3.22 -12.14
N ARG A 158 -1.90 3.83 -13.28
CA ARG A 158 -2.68 5.06 -13.35
C ARG A 158 -4.11 4.75 -13.73
N GLY A 159 -5.05 5.45 -13.10
CA GLY A 159 -6.44 5.43 -13.52
C GLY A 159 -6.60 5.89 -14.98
N ARG A 160 -7.55 5.30 -15.68
CA ARG A 160 -7.91 5.81 -17.02
C ARG A 160 -8.61 7.16 -16.87
N LYS A 161 -8.31 8.10 -17.77
CA LYS A 161 -9.06 9.34 -17.85
C LYS A 161 -10.52 9.00 -18.15
N TYR A 162 -11.41 9.42 -17.24
CA TYR A 162 -12.84 9.22 -17.45
C TYR A 162 -13.31 10.13 -18.57
N GLU A 163 -13.87 9.53 -19.62
CA GLU A 163 -14.61 10.26 -20.65
C GLU A 163 -16.09 10.12 -20.36
N PHE A 164 -16.72 11.25 -20.11
CA PHE A 164 -18.18 11.27 -19.88
C PHE A 164 -18.87 10.81 -21.15
N LYS A 165 -19.63 9.72 -21.04
CA LYS A 165 -20.50 9.23 -22.09
C LYS A 165 -21.92 9.19 -21.55
N ARG A 166 -22.79 10.06 -22.07
CA ARG A 166 -24.21 10.02 -21.74
C ARG A 166 -24.81 8.77 -22.38
N ILE A 167 -25.42 7.93 -21.55
CA ILE A 167 -26.19 6.78 -21.99
C ILE A 167 -27.65 7.10 -21.67
N GLU A 168 -28.49 7.19 -22.72
CA GLU A 168 -29.93 7.32 -22.56
C GLU A 168 -30.56 5.94 -22.61
N VAL A 169 -31.25 5.57 -21.54
CA VAL A 169 -31.97 4.30 -21.45
C VAL A 169 -33.46 4.62 -21.58
N PRO A 170 -34.12 4.22 -22.67
CA PRO A 170 -35.53 4.54 -22.91
C PRO A 170 -36.47 3.62 -22.10
N ILE A 171 -36.39 3.69 -20.77
CA ILE A 171 -37.15 2.81 -19.85
C ILE A 171 -38.68 2.85 -20.07
N ARG A 172 -39.20 3.95 -20.62
CA ARG A 172 -40.65 4.06 -20.92
C ARG A 172 -41.12 3.16 -22.07
N SER A 173 -40.19 2.70 -22.90
CA SER A 173 -40.46 1.80 -24.02
C SER A 173 -40.19 0.33 -23.69
N PHE A 174 -39.71 0.02 -22.50
CA PHE A 174 -39.48 -1.33 -22.05
C PHE A 174 -40.77 -1.95 -21.50
N SER A 175 -40.96 -3.24 -21.74
CA SER A 175 -41.97 -4.03 -21.04
C SER A 175 -41.48 -4.43 -19.66
N ASP A 176 -42.39 -4.78 -18.74
CA ASP A 176 -42.03 -5.22 -17.39
C ASP A 176 -41.10 -6.46 -17.40
N GLU A 177 -41.12 -7.25 -18.49
CA GLU A 177 -40.23 -8.40 -18.66
C GLU A 177 -38.79 -8.02 -19.10
N SER A 178 -38.58 -6.79 -19.58
CA SER A 178 -37.30 -6.28 -20.09
C SER A 178 -36.62 -5.28 -19.14
N LEU A 179 -37.24 -4.95 -18.02
CA LEU A 179 -36.70 -4.16 -16.90
C LEU A 179 -36.07 -5.08 -15.85
#